data_662b4d82c824561c1ca1f317b932da86
#
_entry.id   662b4d82c824561c1ca1f317b932da86
#
_cell.length_a   1.000
_cell.length_b   1.000
_cell.length_c   1.000
_cell.angle_alpha   90.00
_cell.angle_beta   90.00
_cell.angle_gamma   90.00
#
_symmetry.space_group_name_H-M   'P 1'
#
loop_
_entity.id
_entity.type
_entity.pdbx_description
1 polymer ?
#
loop_
_entity_poly.entity_id
_entity_poly.type
_entity_poly.pdbx_seq_one_letter_code
_entity_poly.pdbx_strand_id
1 'polypeptide(L)'
;MKKTLAAVAVLGAFAGSALAADVTLYGVVDLGLQYTHSDPDTAAGATDKLQMASGSEAGPRFGLKGVEQLGNGVEVGFVLENGFSADTGALGNNNRLFGRQSTLFVRGSFGEIAFGRMGQLTSGNGSYGLTGNLSPFGTSWGGSVEGSTYMVGYNRMDNTVVYKTPTFGGFTVYAQYSSDMNTLVQDTTENKGNSNRYYALGATFNAGALNLVGTVDSYNWDSSNGKMEQLDDGLTVTLGGSYDFGVAKA
;
A
#
# COMPACT_ATOMS: atom_id res chain seq x y z
N MET A 1 -7.23 -9.51 37.24
CA MET A 1 -8.61 -9.03 37.30
C MET A 1 -8.77 -7.50 37.22
N LYS A 2 -7.92 -6.67 37.85
CA LYS A 2 -8.07 -5.18 37.77
C LYS A 2 -7.73 -4.57 36.39
N LYS A 3 -6.88 -5.19 35.59
CA LYS A 3 -6.52 -4.71 34.23
C LYS A 3 -7.57 -5.03 33.18
N THR A 4 -8.31 -6.11 33.33
CA THR A 4 -9.44 -6.48 32.44
C THR A 4 -10.67 -5.61 32.66
N LEU A 5 -10.93 -5.17 33.89
CA LEU A 5 -12.02 -4.25 34.18
C LEU A 5 -11.78 -2.85 33.60
N ALA A 6 -10.53 -2.37 33.57
CA ALA A 6 -10.17 -1.09 32.97
C ALA A 6 -10.36 -1.09 31.44
N ALA A 7 -10.01 -2.21 30.77
CA ALA A 7 -10.20 -2.36 29.32
C ALA A 7 -11.72 -2.41 28.96
N VAL A 8 -12.54 -3.09 29.77
CA VAL A 8 -13.99 -3.13 29.57
C VAL A 8 -14.64 -1.77 29.87
N ALA A 9 -14.15 -1.04 30.85
CA ALA A 9 -14.64 0.32 31.15
C ALA A 9 -14.31 1.33 30.05
N VAL A 10 -13.12 1.21 29.41
CA VAL A 10 -12.74 2.04 28.26
C VAL A 10 -13.61 1.70 27.05
N LEU A 11 -13.82 0.41 26.75
CA LEU A 11 -14.75 -0.01 25.69
C LEU A 11 -16.20 0.42 25.96
N GLY A 12 -16.66 0.39 27.22
CA GLY A 12 -17.99 0.85 27.60
C GLY A 12 -18.18 2.37 27.53
N ALA A 13 -17.13 3.16 27.71
CA ALA A 13 -17.19 4.63 27.59
C ALA A 13 -17.36 5.08 26.12
N PHE A 14 -16.97 4.26 25.15
CA PHE A 14 -17.20 4.50 23.71
C PHE A 14 -18.54 3.96 23.19
N ALA A 15 -19.31 3.24 24.00
CA ALA A 15 -20.63 2.71 23.64
C ALA A 15 -21.77 3.75 23.74
N GLY A 16 -21.45 4.99 24.11
CA GLY A 16 -22.41 6.10 24.16
C GLY A 16 -22.52 6.79 22.81
N SER A 17 -23.56 6.49 22.04
CA SER A 17 -23.89 7.00 20.70
C SER A 17 -22.94 6.48 19.59
N ALA A 18 -22.96 5.19 19.34
CA ALA A 18 -22.53 4.66 18.07
C ALA A 18 -23.52 5.12 17.00
N LEU A 19 -23.29 6.28 16.40
CA LEU A 19 -23.73 6.54 15.05
C LEU A 19 -22.97 5.50 14.23
N ALA A 20 -23.68 4.56 13.63
CA ALA A 20 -23.04 3.48 12.85
C ALA A 20 -22.11 4.12 11.83
N ALA A 21 -20.83 3.75 11.88
CA ALA A 21 -19.86 4.20 10.88
C ALA A 21 -20.45 3.95 9.49
N ASP A 22 -20.49 4.97 8.65
CA ASP A 22 -20.92 4.81 7.27
C ASP A 22 -19.92 3.91 6.54
N VAL A 23 -20.28 2.65 6.35
CA VAL A 23 -19.44 1.68 5.64
C VAL A 23 -19.76 1.76 4.15
N THR A 24 -18.78 2.13 3.36
CA THR A 24 -18.87 2.19 1.90
C THR A 24 -18.29 0.93 1.29
N LEU A 25 -19.07 0.21 0.49
CA LEU A 25 -18.58 -0.80 -0.45
C LEU A 25 -18.16 -0.09 -1.75
N TYR A 26 -16.98 -0.41 -2.27
CA TYR A 26 -16.47 0.13 -3.53
C TYR A 26 -15.73 -0.95 -4.32
N GLY A 27 -15.47 -0.71 -5.59
CA GLY A 27 -14.68 -1.64 -6.40
C GLY A 27 -14.49 -1.19 -7.83
N VAL A 28 -13.66 -1.96 -8.53
CA VAL A 28 -13.36 -1.84 -9.96
C VAL A 28 -13.33 -3.24 -10.55
N VAL A 29 -13.95 -3.43 -11.70
CA VAL A 29 -13.82 -4.61 -12.53
C VAL A 29 -13.23 -4.15 -13.86
N ASP A 30 -12.06 -4.65 -14.18
CA ASP A 30 -11.34 -4.39 -15.43
C ASP A 30 -11.09 -5.73 -16.12
N LEU A 31 -11.72 -5.90 -17.27
CA LEU A 31 -11.68 -7.13 -18.05
C LEU A 31 -11.70 -6.77 -19.54
N GLY A 32 -10.75 -7.31 -20.29
CA GLY A 32 -10.61 -7.03 -21.72
C GLY A 32 -10.19 -8.25 -22.52
N LEU A 33 -10.07 -8.07 -23.81
CA LEU A 33 -9.42 -9.02 -24.72
C LEU A 33 -8.04 -8.47 -25.10
N GLN A 34 -7.03 -9.31 -24.98
CA GLN A 34 -5.64 -8.98 -25.31
C GLN A 34 -5.11 -9.97 -26.34
N TYR A 35 -4.63 -9.43 -27.44
CA TYR A 35 -3.82 -10.18 -28.39
C TYR A 35 -2.34 -9.85 -28.16
N THR A 36 -1.50 -10.88 -28.06
CA THR A 36 -0.07 -10.72 -27.92
C THR A 36 0.63 -11.58 -28.97
N HIS A 37 1.48 -10.96 -29.77
CA HIS A 37 2.47 -11.63 -30.61
C HIS A 37 3.82 -11.53 -29.91
N SER A 38 4.51 -12.65 -29.73
CA SER A 38 5.85 -12.69 -29.15
C SER A 38 6.75 -13.52 -30.03
N ASP A 39 7.81 -12.88 -30.53
CA ASP A 39 8.88 -13.54 -31.26
C ASP A 39 10.19 -13.33 -30.49
N PRO A 40 10.59 -14.29 -29.65
CA PRO A 40 11.81 -14.17 -28.85
C PRO A 40 13.10 -14.42 -29.64
N ASP A 41 13.02 -14.63 -30.97
CA ASP A 41 14.13 -14.95 -31.83
C ASP A 41 14.93 -16.21 -31.35
N THR A 42 14.19 -17.20 -30.86
CA THR A 42 14.72 -18.45 -30.34
C THR A 42 14.22 -19.63 -31.17
N ALA A 43 14.81 -20.80 -30.97
CA ALA A 43 14.37 -22.03 -31.61
C ALA A 43 12.90 -22.42 -31.32
N ALA A 44 12.27 -21.83 -30.33
CA ALA A 44 10.86 -22.04 -30.01
C ALA A 44 9.92 -21.35 -31.02
N GLY A 45 10.43 -20.36 -31.80
CA GLY A 45 9.64 -19.60 -32.76
C GLY A 45 8.65 -18.59 -32.16
N ALA A 46 7.94 -17.93 -33.06
CA ALA A 46 6.93 -16.95 -32.68
C ALA A 46 5.68 -17.62 -32.10
N THR A 47 5.04 -16.95 -31.14
CA THR A 47 3.78 -17.39 -30.55
C THR A 47 2.74 -16.29 -30.59
N ASP A 48 1.52 -16.68 -30.95
CA ASP A 48 0.33 -15.82 -30.95
C ASP A 48 -0.61 -16.25 -29.84
N LYS A 49 -1.11 -15.27 -29.07
CA LYS A 49 -2.01 -15.53 -27.98
C LYS A 49 -3.16 -14.51 -27.97
N LEU A 50 -4.38 -14.99 -28.08
CA LEU A 50 -5.58 -14.21 -27.77
C LEU A 50 -6.13 -14.70 -26.43
N GLN A 51 -6.21 -13.81 -25.47
CA GLN A 51 -6.68 -14.14 -24.14
C GLN A 51 -7.63 -13.10 -23.58
N MET A 52 -8.44 -13.52 -22.61
CA MET A 52 -9.11 -12.59 -21.72
C MET A 52 -8.06 -12.06 -20.74
N ALA A 53 -7.99 -10.74 -20.59
CA ALA A 53 -7.03 -10.07 -19.72
C ALA A 53 -7.74 -9.37 -18.57
N SER A 54 -7.28 -9.59 -17.36
CA SER A 54 -7.78 -9.00 -16.14
C SER A 54 -6.84 -7.90 -15.67
N GLY A 55 -7.36 -6.68 -15.48
CA GLY A 55 -6.60 -5.58 -14.88
C GLY A 55 -5.58 -4.94 -15.80
N SER A 56 -5.92 -4.75 -17.08
CA SER A 56 -5.03 -4.09 -18.04
C SER A 56 -4.82 -2.61 -17.73
N GLU A 57 -5.86 -1.91 -17.29
CA GLU A 57 -5.82 -0.51 -16.90
C GLU A 57 -5.78 -0.35 -15.38
N ALA A 58 -6.63 -1.08 -14.66
CA ALA A 58 -6.74 -0.99 -13.22
C ALA A 58 -6.97 -2.35 -12.58
N GLY A 59 -6.09 -2.81 -11.71
CA GLY A 59 -6.24 -4.10 -11.03
C GLY A 59 -7.62 -4.27 -10.41
N PRO A 60 -8.41 -5.31 -10.81
CA PRO A 60 -9.73 -5.59 -10.26
C PRO A 60 -9.70 -5.74 -8.76
N ARG A 61 -10.64 -5.10 -8.10
CA ARG A 61 -10.71 -5.05 -6.64
C ARG A 61 -12.11 -4.74 -6.14
N PHE A 62 -12.38 -5.13 -4.92
CA PHE A 62 -13.49 -4.59 -4.14
C PHE A 62 -13.00 -4.32 -2.72
N GLY A 63 -13.65 -3.41 -2.02
CA GLY A 63 -13.24 -3.05 -0.66
C GLY A 63 -14.39 -2.47 0.16
N LEU A 64 -14.13 -2.48 1.46
CA LEU A 64 -14.94 -1.84 2.47
C LEU A 64 -14.09 -0.75 3.13
N LYS A 65 -14.66 0.42 3.31
CA LYS A 65 -14.06 1.50 4.09
C LYS A 65 -15.10 2.16 4.97
N GLY A 66 -14.69 2.60 6.13
CA GLY A 66 -15.56 3.31 7.06
C GLY A 66 -14.77 4.27 7.92
N VAL A 67 -15.44 5.30 8.42
CA VAL A 67 -14.88 6.30 9.35
C VAL A 67 -15.91 6.61 10.41
N GLU A 68 -15.47 6.64 11.65
CA GLU A 68 -16.26 7.04 12.83
C GLU A 68 -15.65 8.28 13.47
N GLN A 69 -16.49 9.23 13.82
CA GLN A 69 -16.10 10.45 14.52
C GLN A 69 -16.09 10.21 16.03
N LEU A 70 -14.93 10.32 16.65
CA LEU A 70 -14.79 10.14 18.11
C LEU A 70 -15.01 11.45 18.90
N GLY A 71 -15.27 12.56 18.22
CA GLY A 71 -15.36 13.89 18.82
C GLY A 71 -14.01 14.62 18.85
N ASN A 72 -14.05 15.92 19.15
CA ASN A 72 -12.88 16.80 19.21
C ASN A 72 -11.98 16.78 17.97
N GLY A 73 -12.55 16.49 16.79
CA GLY A 73 -11.81 16.39 15.54
C GLY A 73 -10.95 15.12 15.41
N VAL A 74 -11.20 14.10 16.23
CA VAL A 74 -10.54 12.80 16.13
C VAL A 74 -11.46 11.82 15.42
N GLU A 75 -10.91 11.10 14.48
CA GLU A 75 -11.59 10.05 13.69
C GLU A 75 -10.83 8.73 13.81
N VAL A 76 -11.56 7.64 13.81
CA VAL A 76 -11.04 6.29 13.60
C VAL A 76 -11.66 5.72 12.33
N GLY A 77 -10.90 5.00 11.53
CA GLY A 77 -11.43 4.40 10.33
C GLY A 77 -10.64 3.20 9.87
N PHE A 78 -11.17 2.52 8.87
CA PHE A 78 -10.55 1.33 8.29
C PHE A 78 -10.67 1.32 6.77
N VAL A 79 -9.75 0.58 6.13
CA VAL A 79 -9.82 0.19 4.73
C VAL A 79 -9.47 -1.28 4.62
N LEU A 80 -10.37 -2.06 4.03
CA LEU A 80 -10.19 -3.47 3.71
C LEU A 80 -10.38 -3.64 2.21
N GLU A 81 -9.31 -3.95 1.46
CA GLU A 81 -9.34 -4.04 0.00
C GLU A 81 -8.85 -5.40 -0.49
N ASN A 82 -9.72 -6.11 -1.19
CA ASN A 82 -9.43 -7.35 -1.90
C ASN A 82 -8.95 -7.05 -3.34
N GLY A 83 -8.04 -7.86 -3.86
CA GLY A 83 -7.72 -7.92 -5.27
C GLY A 83 -8.07 -9.28 -5.84
N PHE A 84 -8.57 -9.33 -7.06
CA PHE A 84 -8.97 -10.58 -7.70
C PHE A 84 -8.68 -10.55 -9.21
N SER A 85 -8.70 -11.73 -9.83
CA SER A 85 -8.69 -11.87 -11.29
C SER A 85 -10.10 -11.86 -11.81
N ALA A 86 -10.45 -10.89 -12.66
CA ALA A 86 -11.82 -10.72 -13.14
C ALA A 86 -12.24 -11.79 -14.17
N ASP A 87 -11.28 -12.40 -14.83
CA ASP A 87 -11.48 -13.48 -15.81
C ASP A 87 -11.74 -14.84 -15.17
N THR A 88 -11.20 -15.09 -13.98
CA THR A 88 -11.27 -16.41 -13.31
C THR A 88 -11.97 -16.36 -11.95
N GLY A 89 -12.14 -15.18 -11.37
CA GLY A 89 -12.66 -15.02 -10.00
C GLY A 89 -11.67 -15.38 -8.89
N ALA A 90 -10.42 -15.71 -9.23
CA ALA A 90 -9.42 -16.10 -8.24
C ALA A 90 -8.97 -14.92 -7.38
N LEU A 91 -8.64 -15.19 -6.09
CA LEU A 91 -8.05 -14.18 -5.21
C LEU A 91 -6.66 -13.79 -5.71
N GLY A 92 -6.39 -12.49 -5.72
CA GLY A 92 -5.07 -11.92 -5.96
C GLY A 92 -4.17 -11.90 -4.71
N ASN A 93 -2.99 -11.28 -4.86
CA ASN A 93 -2.07 -10.99 -3.75
C ASN A 93 -1.77 -12.21 -2.86
N ASN A 94 -1.36 -13.33 -3.47
CA ASN A 94 -1.05 -14.59 -2.80
C ASN A 94 -2.25 -15.18 -2.03
N ASN A 95 -3.43 -15.18 -2.65
CA ASN A 95 -4.68 -15.70 -2.08
C ASN A 95 -5.14 -15.01 -0.78
N ARG A 96 -4.76 -13.74 -0.59
CA ARG A 96 -5.17 -12.96 0.58
C ARG A 96 -6.53 -12.32 0.35
N LEU A 97 -7.47 -12.50 1.28
CA LEU A 97 -8.78 -11.87 1.19
C LEU A 97 -8.70 -10.34 1.13
N PHE A 98 -7.85 -9.71 1.96
CA PHE A 98 -7.60 -8.27 1.93
C PHE A 98 -6.13 -7.98 1.61
N GLY A 99 -5.66 -8.57 0.50
CA GLY A 99 -4.26 -8.55 0.12
C GLY A 99 -3.76 -7.22 -0.44
N ARG A 100 -4.66 -6.31 -0.86
CA ARG A 100 -4.29 -4.99 -1.36
C ARG A 100 -4.11 -3.98 -0.24
N GLN A 101 -5.03 -3.96 0.73
CA GLN A 101 -4.95 -3.14 1.94
C GLN A 101 -5.81 -3.75 3.04
N SER A 102 -5.30 -3.73 4.27
CA SER A 102 -6.02 -4.10 5.48
C SER A 102 -5.51 -3.22 6.60
N THR A 103 -6.16 -2.06 6.80
CA THR A 103 -5.67 -1.02 7.71
C THR A 103 -6.74 -0.48 8.63
N LEU A 104 -6.33 -0.21 9.86
CA LEU A 104 -7.02 0.65 10.81
C LEU A 104 -6.21 1.93 10.96
N PHE A 105 -6.87 3.09 11.02
CA PHE A 105 -6.21 4.37 11.25
C PHE A 105 -6.95 5.21 12.28
N VAL A 106 -6.18 6.09 12.93
CA VAL A 106 -6.69 7.19 13.77
C VAL A 106 -6.09 8.48 13.25
N ARG A 107 -6.91 9.50 13.04
CA ARG A 107 -6.45 10.80 12.55
C ARG A 107 -7.12 11.97 13.29
N GLY A 108 -6.44 13.11 13.28
CA GLY A 108 -6.90 14.34 13.91
C GLY A 108 -5.96 15.50 13.61
N SER A 109 -5.99 16.53 14.44
CA SER A 109 -5.08 17.68 14.32
C SER A 109 -3.59 17.29 14.46
N PHE A 110 -3.31 16.14 15.06
CA PHE A 110 -1.96 15.58 15.21
C PHE A 110 -1.44 14.87 13.95
N GLY A 111 -2.25 14.70 12.91
CA GLY A 111 -1.95 13.89 11.73
C GLY A 111 -2.71 12.56 11.75
N GLU A 112 -2.11 11.52 11.18
CA GLU A 112 -2.71 10.19 11.04
C GLU A 112 -1.69 9.11 11.42
N ILE A 113 -2.14 8.14 12.21
CA ILE A 113 -1.41 6.90 12.48
C ILE A 113 -2.24 5.75 11.93
N ALA A 114 -1.64 4.88 11.14
CA ALA A 114 -2.31 3.68 10.64
C ALA A 114 -1.49 2.42 10.89
N PHE A 115 -2.20 1.29 10.99
CA PHE A 115 -1.67 -0.02 11.31
C PHE A 115 -2.22 -1.06 10.34
N GLY A 116 -1.43 -2.08 10.01
CA GLY A 116 -1.86 -3.25 9.27
C GLY A 116 -1.09 -3.48 7.97
N ARG A 117 -1.76 -4.09 6.97
CA ARG A 117 -1.17 -4.32 5.65
C ARG A 117 -1.43 -3.13 4.74
N MET A 118 -0.35 -2.58 4.17
CA MET A 118 -0.43 -1.40 3.31
C MET A 118 0.72 -1.33 2.31
N GLY A 119 0.64 -0.40 1.36
CA GLY A 119 1.74 -0.09 0.43
C GLY A 119 2.95 0.50 1.16
N GLN A 120 4.15 0.16 0.71
CA GLN A 120 5.37 0.86 1.15
C GLN A 120 5.38 2.29 0.61
N LEU A 121 6.09 3.22 1.27
CA LEU A 121 6.13 4.63 0.85
C LEU A 121 6.69 4.81 -0.56
N THR A 122 7.65 4.00 -0.97
CA THR A 122 8.25 3.98 -2.31
C THR A 122 7.39 3.31 -3.38
N SER A 123 6.19 2.84 -3.04
CA SER A 123 5.24 2.26 -4.00
C SER A 123 4.17 3.25 -4.43
N GLY A 124 3.49 2.94 -5.55
CA GLY A 124 2.24 3.61 -5.95
C GLY A 124 0.98 2.98 -5.36
N ASN A 125 1.08 2.15 -4.32
CA ASN A 125 0.01 1.28 -3.88
C ASN A 125 -0.70 1.76 -2.61
N GLY A 126 -2.04 1.63 -2.62
CA GLY A 126 -2.88 1.88 -1.45
C GLY A 126 -2.88 3.34 -1.01
N SER A 127 -3.23 3.55 0.26
CA SER A 127 -3.41 4.90 0.83
C SER A 127 -2.10 5.62 1.18
N TYR A 128 -0.97 4.89 1.25
CA TYR A 128 0.29 5.42 1.78
C TYR A 128 1.46 5.36 0.79
N GLY A 129 1.31 4.72 -0.35
CA GLY A 129 2.31 4.76 -1.40
C GLY A 129 2.41 6.16 -2.02
N LEU A 130 3.62 6.73 -2.10
CA LEU A 130 3.83 8.12 -2.49
C LEU A 130 4.19 8.28 -3.96
N THR A 131 4.69 7.23 -4.61
CA THR A 131 5.26 7.33 -5.97
C THR A 131 4.25 7.17 -7.10
N GLY A 132 3.02 6.74 -6.80
CA GLY A 132 1.98 6.57 -7.82
C GLY A 132 1.63 7.83 -8.61
N ASN A 133 1.80 9.01 -7.99
CA ASN A 133 1.56 10.29 -8.64
C ASN A 133 2.73 10.73 -9.57
N LEU A 134 3.86 10.04 -9.52
CA LEU A 134 5.03 10.34 -10.35
C LEU A 134 4.93 9.68 -11.72
N SER A 135 4.09 8.65 -11.87
CA SER A 135 3.89 8.02 -13.18
C SER A 135 3.17 8.97 -14.12
N PRO A 136 3.72 9.25 -15.31
CA PRO A 136 3.04 10.05 -16.32
C PRO A 136 1.79 9.37 -16.86
N PHE A 137 1.70 8.05 -16.75
CA PHE A 137 0.56 7.27 -17.23
C PHE A 137 -0.53 7.06 -16.17
N GLY A 138 -0.18 7.24 -14.88
CA GLY A 138 -1.11 7.22 -13.74
C GLY A 138 -1.86 5.91 -13.49
N THR A 139 -1.53 4.85 -14.22
CA THR A 139 -2.27 3.60 -14.32
C THR A 139 -1.37 2.39 -14.16
N SER A 140 -1.91 1.19 -14.37
CA SER A 140 -1.16 -0.07 -14.36
C SER A 140 0.02 -0.11 -15.34
N TRP A 141 -0.03 0.63 -16.41
CA TRP A 141 1.08 0.77 -17.37
C TRP A 141 2.31 1.43 -16.73
N GLY A 142 2.08 2.52 -16.00
CA GLY A 142 3.13 3.21 -15.25
C GLY A 142 3.66 2.36 -14.09
N GLY A 143 2.78 1.67 -13.38
CA GLY A 143 3.13 0.82 -12.25
C GLY A 143 4.13 -0.28 -12.59
N SER A 144 4.10 -0.80 -13.80
CA SER A 144 5.08 -1.80 -14.28
C SER A 144 6.48 -1.20 -14.44
N VAL A 145 6.58 0.02 -14.94
CA VAL A 145 7.86 0.73 -15.11
C VAL A 145 8.40 1.15 -13.75
N GLU A 146 7.55 1.68 -12.89
CA GLU A 146 7.90 2.07 -11.52
C GLU A 146 8.47 0.90 -10.74
N GLY A 147 7.78 -0.25 -10.73
CA GLY A 147 8.20 -1.44 -10.00
C GLY A 147 9.54 -1.99 -10.45
N SER A 148 9.88 -1.87 -11.74
CA SER A 148 11.16 -2.36 -12.26
C SER A 148 12.30 -1.35 -12.14
N THR A 149 12.02 -0.05 -11.93
CA THR A 149 13.03 1.00 -12.01
C THR A 149 13.60 1.38 -10.63
N TYR A 150 12.76 1.43 -9.59
CA TYR A 150 13.21 1.94 -8.29
C TYR A 150 12.60 1.24 -7.06
N MET A 151 11.77 0.24 -7.26
CA MET A 151 11.19 -0.49 -6.13
C MET A 151 11.99 -1.74 -5.82
N VAL A 152 12.56 -1.80 -4.63
CA VAL A 152 13.19 -3.00 -4.05
C VAL A 152 12.26 -3.54 -2.97
N GLY A 153 12.10 -4.86 -2.90
CA GLY A 153 11.31 -5.53 -1.86
C GLY A 153 9.84 -5.73 -2.22
N TYR A 154 8.94 -5.47 -1.30
CA TYR A 154 7.52 -5.75 -1.43
C TYR A 154 6.71 -4.49 -1.72
N ASN A 155 5.83 -4.55 -2.71
CA ASN A 155 4.90 -3.45 -3.02
C ASN A 155 3.94 -3.14 -1.88
N ARG A 156 3.61 -4.15 -1.08
CA ARG A 156 2.72 -4.09 0.08
C ARG A 156 3.31 -4.93 1.18
N MET A 157 3.27 -4.41 2.40
CA MET A 157 3.89 -5.03 3.55
C MET A 157 2.87 -5.28 4.64
N ASP A 158 3.11 -6.36 5.38
CA ASP A 158 2.38 -6.73 6.58
C ASP A 158 2.95 -6.02 7.80
N ASN A 159 2.25 -6.10 8.93
CA ASN A 159 2.71 -5.68 10.25
C ASN A 159 3.33 -4.27 10.24
N THR A 160 2.67 -3.37 9.48
CA THR A 160 3.16 -2.03 9.20
C THR A 160 2.48 -0.99 10.07
N VAL A 161 3.27 -0.05 10.57
CA VAL A 161 2.81 1.19 11.18
C VAL A 161 3.28 2.34 10.32
N VAL A 162 2.39 3.29 10.03
CA VAL A 162 2.74 4.54 9.34
C VAL A 162 2.20 5.72 10.13
N TYR A 163 3.02 6.76 10.25
CA TYR A 163 2.60 8.08 10.69
C TYR A 163 2.70 9.06 9.53
N LYS A 164 1.69 9.92 9.43
CA LYS A 164 1.59 11.00 8.45
C LYS A 164 1.27 12.29 9.18
N THR A 165 2.08 13.33 9.00
CA THR A 165 1.83 14.65 9.61
C THR A 165 0.58 15.31 9.01
N PRO A 166 0.00 16.30 9.68
CA PRO A 166 -0.83 17.29 9.01
C PRO A 166 -0.01 17.97 7.88
N THR A 167 -0.68 18.45 6.85
CA THR A 167 -0.03 19.23 5.80
C THR A 167 0.27 20.65 6.30
N PHE A 168 1.51 21.11 6.16
CA PHE A 168 1.95 22.44 6.54
C PHE A 168 2.75 23.09 5.41
N GLY A 169 2.32 24.23 4.92
CA GLY A 169 2.99 24.92 3.82
C GLY A 169 3.14 24.10 2.53
N GLY A 170 2.21 23.17 2.27
CA GLY A 170 2.27 22.23 1.15
C GLY A 170 3.06 20.95 1.42
N PHE A 171 3.77 20.86 2.54
CA PHE A 171 4.55 19.68 2.95
C PHE A 171 3.72 18.71 3.78
N THR A 172 3.90 17.43 3.52
CA THR A 172 3.45 16.32 4.38
C THR A 172 4.60 15.35 4.56
N VAL A 173 4.88 14.95 5.80
CA VAL A 173 5.97 14.02 6.14
C VAL A 173 5.38 12.70 6.60
N TYR A 174 6.06 11.61 6.26
CA TYR A 174 5.67 10.24 6.56
C TYR A 174 6.81 9.49 7.22
N ALA A 175 6.48 8.67 8.19
CA ALA A 175 7.39 7.67 8.76
C ALA A 175 6.70 6.31 8.74
N GLN A 176 7.37 5.27 8.24
CA GLN A 176 6.80 3.94 8.10
C GLN A 176 7.77 2.88 8.63
N TYR A 177 7.22 1.90 9.33
CA TYR A 177 7.94 0.75 9.85
C TYR A 177 7.12 -0.51 9.65
N SER A 178 7.78 -1.59 9.21
CA SER A 178 7.20 -2.94 9.24
C SER A 178 8.07 -3.86 10.09
N SER A 179 7.45 -4.55 11.03
CA SER A 179 8.11 -5.50 11.92
C SER A 179 8.38 -6.86 11.29
N ASP A 180 7.62 -7.21 10.24
CA ASP A 180 7.84 -8.33 9.34
C ASP A 180 7.06 -8.11 8.03
N MET A 181 7.76 -7.89 6.92
CA MET A 181 7.19 -7.40 5.68
C MET A 181 6.25 -8.39 4.97
N ASN A 182 6.38 -9.69 5.22
CA ASN A 182 5.62 -10.70 4.47
C ASN A 182 5.28 -11.93 5.28
N THR A 183 4.28 -11.82 6.14
CA THR A 183 3.72 -12.93 6.91
C THR A 183 2.39 -13.38 6.33
N LEU A 184 2.32 -14.59 5.78
CA LEU A 184 1.06 -15.17 5.32
C LEU A 184 0.22 -15.72 6.49
N VAL A 185 0.87 -16.11 7.56
CA VAL A 185 0.27 -16.61 8.77
C VAL A 185 0.92 -15.86 9.93
N GLN A 186 0.10 -15.42 10.88
CA GLN A 186 0.64 -14.83 12.11
C GLN A 186 1.49 -15.89 12.82
N ASP A 187 2.76 -15.63 12.93
CA ASP A 187 3.73 -16.48 13.59
C ASP A 187 4.41 -15.75 14.77
N THR A 188 5.35 -16.40 15.39
CA THR A 188 6.06 -15.88 16.55
C THR A 188 7.37 -15.19 16.17
N THR A 189 7.64 -14.96 14.89
CA THR A 189 8.92 -14.41 14.40
C THR A 189 8.92 -12.90 14.29
N GLU A 190 7.74 -12.28 14.25
CA GLU A 190 7.57 -10.84 14.16
C GLU A 190 8.41 -10.09 15.21
N ASN A 191 9.16 -9.09 14.76
CA ASN A 191 10.08 -8.30 15.58
C ASN A 191 11.24 -9.08 16.23
N LYS A 192 11.49 -10.32 15.84
CA LYS A 192 12.65 -11.10 16.27
C LYS A 192 13.83 -10.94 15.30
N GLY A 193 14.96 -11.52 15.64
CA GLY A 193 16.16 -11.46 14.81
C GLY A 193 16.01 -12.05 13.42
N ASN A 194 15.00 -12.90 13.22
CA ASN A 194 14.71 -13.61 11.98
C ASN A 194 13.49 -13.01 11.20
N SER A 195 13.14 -11.76 11.42
CA SER A 195 12.09 -11.07 10.69
C SER A 195 12.65 -10.08 9.67
N ASN A 196 12.04 -10.01 8.49
CA ASN A 196 12.37 -9.02 7.47
C ASN A 196 11.71 -7.68 7.81
N ARG A 197 12.50 -6.67 8.12
CA ARG A 197 12.03 -5.36 8.57
C ARG A 197 12.20 -4.29 7.51
N TYR A 198 11.34 -3.29 7.59
CA TYR A 198 11.39 -2.14 6.72
C TYR A 198 11.28 -0.85 7.54
N TYR A 199 12.05 0.14 7.13
CA TYR A 199 12.05 1.48 7.71
C TYR A 199 12.01 2.50 6.58
N ALA A 200 11.15 3.50 6.68
CA ALA A 200 11.13 4.57 5.69
C ALA A 200 10.76 5.92 6.30
N LEU A 201 11.34 6.95 5.70
CA LEU A 201 10.91 8.32 5.83
C LEU A 201 10.54 8.84 4.45
N GLY A 202 9.45 9.59 4.35
CA GLY A 202 9.01 10.20 3.10
C GLY A 202 8.50 11.61 3.32
N ALA A 203 8.56 12.40 2.28
CA ALA A 203 7.94 13.72 2.25
C ALA A 203 7.33 13.99 0.88
N THR A 204 6.18 14.64 0.88
CA THR A 204 5.56 15.19 -0.32
C THR A 204 5.45 16.71 -0.19
N PHE A 205 5.59 17.40 -1.32
CA PHE A 205 5.31 18.82 -1.43
C PHE A 205 4.35 19.07 -2.58
N ASN A 206 3.25 19.75 -2.29
CA ASN A 206 2.22 20.09 -3.27
C ASN A 206 2.01 21.61 -3.29
N ALA A 207 2.22 22.23 -4.45
CA ALA A 207 2.03 23.65 -4.66
C ALA A 207 1.38 23.89 -6.03
N GLY A 208 0.06 23.98 -6.07
CA GLY A 208 -0.70 24.13 -7.30
C GLY A 208 -0.46 22.97 -8.28
N ALA A 209 0.17 23.26 -9.41
CA ALA A 209 0.50 22.28 -10.44
C ALA A 209 1.73 21.41 -10.11
N LEU A 210 2.55 21.82 -9.15
CA LEU A 210 3.79 21.12 -8.78
C LEU A 210 3.53 20.09 -7.69
N ASN A 211 4.02 18.87 -7.91
CA ASN A 211 4.06 17.79 -6.94
C ASN A 211 5.49 17.25 -6.85
N LEU A 212 6.06 17.19 -5.64
CA LEU A 212 7.37 16.61 -5.38
C LEU A 212 7.24 15.50 -4.34
N VAL A 213 8.05 14.46 -4.50
CA VAL A 213 8.15 13.33 -3.59
C VAL A 213 9.61 13.02 -3.32
N GLY A 214 9.94 12.80 -2.06
CA GLY A 214 11.24 12.27 -1.64
C GLY A 214 11.03 11.17 -0.61
N THR A 215 11.75 10.06 -0.75
CA THR A 215 11.74 8.97 0.23
C THR A 215 13.15 8.46 0.46
N VAL A 216 13.40 8.04 1.70
CA VAL A 216 14.57 7.24 2.10
C VAL A 216 14.04 6.02 2.80
N ASP A 217 14.41 4.84 2.33
CA ASP A 217 13.97 3.58 2.91
C ASP A 217 15.10 2.57 3.04
N SER A 218 14.97 1.70 4.02
CA SER A 218 15.93 0.66 4.33
C SER A 218 15.23 -0.67 4.58
N TYR A 219 15.80 -1.71 4.04
CA TYR A 219 15.42 -3.10 4.25
C TYR A 219 16.47 -3.78 5.11
N ASN A 220 16.01 -4.49 6.12
CA ASN A 220 16.83 -5.37 6.94
C ASN A 220 16.34 -6.80 6.73
N TRP A 221 17.11 -7.57 5.97
CA TRP A 221 16.77 -8.93 5.58
C TRP A 221 17.27 -9.93 6.62
N ASP A 222 16.42 -10.91 6.94
CA ASP A 222 16.84 -12.02 7.79
C ASP A 222 17.67 -13.03 6.98
N SER A 223 18.95 -13.14 7.32
CA SER A 223 19.88 -14.10 6.74
C SER A 223 19.61 -15.55 7.16
N SER A 224 18.82 -15.81 8.21
CA SER A 224 18.58 -17.17 8.73
C SER A 224 17.45 -17.91 8.00
N ASN A 225 16.66 -17.22 7.20
CA ASN A 225 15.45 -17.78 6.59
C ASN A 225 15.68 -18.48 5.23
N GLY A 226 16.93 -18.74 4.83
CA GLY A 226 17.34 -19.59 3.72
C GLY A 226 16.86 -19.18 2.31
N LYS A 227 15.94 -18.22 2.22
CA LYS A 227 15.37 -17.72 0.96
C LYS A 227 15.90 -16.36 0.55
N MET A 228 16.53 -15.64 1.47
CA MET A 228 17.00 -14.26 1.29
C MET A 228 18.49 -14.11 1.65
N GLU A 229 19.21 -15.20 1.87
CA GLU A 229 20.66 -15.21 2.20
C GLU A 229 21.54 -14.44 1.19
N GLN A 230 20.99 -14.06 0.04
CA GLN A 230 21.72 -13.35 -1.01
C GLN A 230 21.37 -11.84 -1.07
N LEU A 231 20.51 -11.35 -0.20
CA LEU A 231 20.17 -9.94 -0.14
C LEU A 231 20.81 -9.28 1.06
N ASP A 232 21.74 -8.38 0.79
CA ASP A 232 22.28 -7.48 1.79
C ASP A 232 21.24 -6.45 2.20
N ASP A 233 21.35 -5.93 3.43
CA ASP A 233 20.55 -4.80 3.89
C ASP A 233 20.72 -3.63 2.92
N GLY A 234 19.61 -3.06 2.49
CA GLY A 234 19.58 -2.04 1.47
C GLY A 234 19.16 -0.67 2.01
N LEU A 235 19.76 0.38 1.46
CA LEU A 235 19.30 1.76 1.61
C LEU A 235 18.96 2.32 0.23
N THR A 236 17.72 2.81 0.08
CA THR A 236 17.25 3.42 -1.17
C THR A 236 16.88 4.87 -0.93
N VAL A 237 17.22 5.74 -1.86
CA VAL A 237 16.77 7.13 -1.91
C VAL A 237 16.03 7.34 -3.21
N THR A 238 14.76 7.76 -3.11
CA THR A 238 13.93 8.06 -4.28
C THR A 238 13.55 9.53 -4.26
N LEU A 239 13.78 10.23 -5.37
CA LEU A 239 13.35 11.60 -5.58
C LEU A 239 12.57 11.66 -6.89
N GLY A 240 11.45 12.33 -6.87
CA GLY A 240 10.63 12.49 -8.05
C GLY A 240 9.71 13.70 -7.96
N GLY A 241 9.18 14.10 -9.09
CA GLY A 241 8.23 15.19 -9.15
C GLY A 241 7.41 15.14 -10.42
N SER A 242 6.30 15.85 -10.40
CA SER A 242 5.48 16.07 -11.59
C SER A 242 4.97 17.50 -11.62
N TYR A 243 4.74 17.99 -12.83
CA TYR A 243 4.12 19.28 -13.07
C TYR A 243 2.98 19.14 -14.07
N ASP A 244 1.82 19.67 -13.70
CA ASP A 244 0.64 19.66 -14.54
C ASP A 244 0.52 21.00 -15.29
N PHE A 245 0.73 20.96 -16.60
CA PHE A 245 0.62 22.13 -17.49
C PHE A 245 -0.83 22.39 -17.94
N GLY A 246 -1.80 21.61 -17.46
CA GLY A 246 -3.21 21.68 -17.86
C GLY A 246 -3.55 20.94 -19.17
N VAL A 247 -2.61 20.88 -20.10
CA VAL A 247 -2.73 20.17 -21.40
C VAL A 247 -1.86 18.91 -21.43
N ALA A 248 -0.90 18.82 -20.55
CA ALA A 248 0.02 17.68 -20.39
C ALA A 248 0.54 17.66 -18.95
N LYS A 249 0.95 16.48 -18.49
CA LYS A 249 1.66 16.30 -17.21
C LYS A 249 3.01 15.66 -17.47
N ALA A 250 4.05 16.21 -16.89
CA ALA A 250 5.42 15.68 -16.95
C ALA A 250 5.96 15.43 -15.55
#